data_5f735032fea6b07fc3dc79b0cb71599c
#
_entry.id   5f735032fea6b07fc3dc79b0cb71599c
#
_cell.length_a   1.000
_cell.length_b   1.000
_cell.length_c   1.000
_cell.angle_alpha   90.00
_cell.angle_beta   90.00
_cell.angle_gamma   90.00
#
_symmetry.space_group_name_H-M   'P 1'
#
loop_
_entity.id
_entity.type
_entity.pdbx_description
1 polymer ?
#
loop_
_entity_poly.entity_id
_entity_poly.type
_entity_poly.pdbx_seq_one_letter_code
_entity_poly.pdbx_strand_id
1 'polypeptide(L)'
;MNQIINSPTEIRNKSGWTVFLAGPMHSSPRGWRNRLVRTAEEMGMDNITFLSPRYTTMRMPSNQVQWETQGLRMCDVALFWIPNQDPKAELGTRVYAETTKMELAENIARGKKIILGIDTEINGTRHMKFLAKRYGIKKVHTSMEGCLEELKEWIGKAQHREHHIISPGFDSRQQLADHPEFVDLLAMNQTLMERWNRIVAPGDKVYVHGEFDSEEWKSLVNGDIQIVDDVPEGLPRGIRLI
;
A
#
# COMPACT_ATOMS: atom_id res chain seq x y z
N MET A 1 14.90 -10.94 4.65
CA MET A 1 15.29 -10.50 3.29
C MET A 1 14.12 -9.75 2.69
N ASN A 2 14.35 -8.65 2.00
CA ASN A 2 13.29 -7.90 1.33
C ASN A 2 12.93 -8.54 -0.01
N GLN A 3 11.68 -8.33 -0.42
CA GLN A 3 11.15 -8.75 -1.72
C GLN A 3 10.76 -7.51 -2.53
N ILE A 4 10.97 -7.53 -3.85
CA ILE A 4 10.42 -6.52 -4.74
C ILE A 4 9.53 -7.20 -5.79
N ILE A 5 8.29 -6.75 -5.88
CA ILE A 5 7.33 -7.20 -6.88
C ILE A 5 7.12 -6.04 -7.87
N ASN A 6 7.53 -6.25 -9.12
CA ASN A 6 7.36 -5.26 -10.18
C ASN A 6 6.13 -5.57 -11.02
N SER A 7 5.44 -4.52 -11.46
CA SER A 7 4.35 -4.67 -12.44
C SER A 7 4.89 -5.30 -13.75
N PRO A 8 4.11 -6.18 -14.40
CA PRO A 8 2.76 -6.64 -14.08
C PRO A 8 2.73 -7.97 -13.30
N THR A 9 3.83 -8.33 -12.62
CA THR A 9 3.88 -9.55 -11.81
C THR A 9 2.76 -9.54 -10.78
N GLU A 10 2.03 -10.63 -10.69
CA GLU A 10 0.92 -10.75 -9.75
C GLU A 10 1.38 -10.54 -8.31
N ILE A 11 0.61 -9.78 -7.54
CA ILE A 11 0.93 -9.51 -6.14
C ILE A 11 0.42 -10.68 -5.30
N ARG A 12 1.30 -11.66 -5.09
CA ARG A 12 1.03 -12.85 -4.25
C ARG A 12 2.21 -13.11 -3.32
N ASN A 13 1.97 -13.90 -2.29
CA ASN A 13 3.02 -14.38 -1.37
C ASN A 13 3.89 -13.25 -0.82
N LYS A 14 3.26 -12.15 -0.44
CA LYS A 14 3.94 -11.05 0.24
C LYS A 14 4.48 -11.53 1.60
N SER A 15 5.65 -11.06 1.97
CA SER A 15 6.23 -11.31 3.28
C SER A 15 6.32 -10.01 4.07
N GLY A 16 5.94 -10.05 5.34
CA GLY A 16 6.05 -8.91 6.25
C GLY A 16 5.29 -7.68 5.79
N TRP A 17 5.88 -6.52 6.02
CA TRP A 17 5.27 -5.23 5.66
C TRP A 17 5.23 -5.00 4.14
N THR A 18 4.12 -4.50 3.66
CA THR A 18 3.96 -4.21 2.22
C THR A 18 4.01 -2.70 1.98
N VAL A 19 4.98 -2.26 1.20
CA VAL A 19 5.24 -0.85 0.91
C VAL A 19 5.10 -0.58 -0.59
N PHE A 20 4.16 0.26 -0.98
CA PHE A 20 4.02 0.67 -2.38
C PHE A 20 4.93 1.86 -2.68
N LEU A 21 5.79 1.72 -3.69
CA LEU A 21 6.75 2.74 -4.11
C LEU A 21 6.12 3.68 -5.16
N ALA A 22 5.33 4.64 -4.69
CA ALA A 22 4.66 5.63 -5.54
C ALA A 22 5.62 6.75 -5.97
N GLY A 23 5.49 7.19 -7.21
CA GLY A 23 6.29 8.27 -7.74
C GLY A 23 6.39 8.22 -9.26
N PRO A 24 6.92 9.28 -9.91
CA PRO A 24 6.95 9.37 -11.35
C PRO A 24 7.82 8.27 -11.97
N MET A 25 7.35 7.72 -13.09
CA MET A 25 8.10 6.74 -13.89
C MET A 25 8.84 7.40 -15.04
N HIS A 26 8.22 8.41 -15.63
CA HIS A 26 8.78 9.15 -16.76
C HIS A 26 9.43 10.45 -16.27
N SER A 27 10.50 10.83 -16.96
CA SER A 27 11.20 12.09 -16.72
C SER A 27 11.76 12.24 -15.30
N SER A 28 11.96 11.12 -14.60
CA SER A 28 12.61 11.04 -13.30
C SER A 28 13.93 10.28 -13.39
N PRO A 29 14.86 10.47 -12.45
CA PRO A 29 16.12 9.72 -12.43
C PRO A 29 15.86 8.22 -12.47
N ARG A 30 16.53 7.54 -13.41
CA ARG A 30 16.36 6.09 -13.59
C ARG A 30 16.79 5.33 -12.33
N GLY A 31 16.04 4.28 -11.99
CA GLY A 31 16.40 3.32 -10.94
C GLY A 31 16.29 3.84 -9.52
N TRP A 32 15.60 4.94 -9.27
CA TRP A 32 15.42 5.47 -7.92
C TRP A 32 14.73 4.47 -6.97
N ARG A 33 13.77 3.66 -7.47
CA ARG A 33 13.10 2.63 -6.67
C ARG A 33 14.07 1.54 -6.23
N ASN A 34 14.89 1.04 -7.13
CA ASN A 34 15.90 0.02 -6.78
C ASN A 34 16.95 0.58 -5.80
N ARG A 35 17.31 1.87 -5.93
CA ARG A 35 18.20 2.53 -4.98
C ARG A 35 17.55 2.62 -3.60
N LEU A 36 16.27 3.01 -3.52
CA LEU A 36 15.53 3.08 -2.26
C LEU A 36 15.48 1.71 -1.57
N VAL A 37 15.19 0.63 -2.29
CA VAL A 37 15.17 -0.74 -1.73
C VAL A 37 16.55 -1.14 -1.20
N ARG A 38 17.61 -0.87 -1.96
CA ARG A 38 18.99 -1.15 -1.51
C ARG A 38 19.36 -0.33 -0.27
N THR A 39 19.01 0.96 -0.24
CA THR A 39 19.23 1.79 0.96
C THR A 39 18.48 1.24 2.17
N ALA A 40 17.26 0.74 1.99
CA ALA A 40 16.53 0.09 3.08
C ALA A 40 17.28 -1.14 3.63
N GLU A 41 17.87 -1.95 2.75
CA GLU A 41 18.70 -3.11 3.14
C GLU A 41 19.98 -2.67 3.88
N GLU A 42 20.66 -1.65 3.38
CA GLU A 42 21.84 -1.05 4.02
C GLU A 42 21.53 -0.48 5.41
N MET A 43 20.31 0.00 5.64
CA MET A 43 19.79 0.46 6.94
C MET A 43 19.35 -0.69 7.86
N GLY A 44 19.54 -1.94 7.46
CA GLY A 44 19.15 -3.13 8.22
C GLY A 44 17.65 -3.33 8.32
N MET A 45 16.88 -2.83 7.35
CA MET A 45 15.46 -3.10 7.25
C MET A 45 15.26 -4.40 6.47
N ASP A 46 14.46 -5.31 7.00
CA ASP A 46 14.15 -6.59 6.37
C ASP A 46 12.67 -6.94 6.51
N ASN A 47 12.29 -8.08 5.93
CA ASN A 47 10.92 -8.57 5.94
C ASN A 47 9.91 -7.54 5.38
N ILE A 48 10.29 -6.89 4.27
CA ILE A 48 9.44 -5.92 3.57
C ILE A 48 9.22 -6.37 2.14
N THR A 49 7.98 -6.38 1.71
CA THR A 49 7.60 -6.52 0.30
C THR A 49 7.39 -5.14 -0.32
N PHE A 50 8.28 -4.73 -1.21
CA PHE A 50 8.16 -3.49 -1.97
C PHE A 50 7.38 -3.74 -3.26
N LEU A 51 6.28 -3.01 -3.46
CA LEU A 51 5.51 -3.01 -4.69
C LEU A 51 5.96 -1.86 -5.57
N SER A 52 6.48 -2.19 -6.75
CA SER A 52 7.00 -1.21 -7.69
C SER A 52 6.16 -1.20 -8.97
N PRO A 53 5.53 -0.08 -9.34
CA PRO A 53 4.74 0.02 -10.57
C PRO A 53 5.60 -0.01 -11.85
N ARG A 54 6.93 -0.15 -11.70
CA ARG A 54 7.84 -0.20 -12.83
C ARG A 54 7.64 -1.48 -13.63
N TYR A 55 7.38 -1.33 -14.90
CA TYR A 55 7.37 -2.42 -15.87
C TYR A 55 8.64 -2.41 -16.73
N THR A 56 9.05 -3.59 -17.21
CA THR A 56 10.27 -3.78 -18.02
C THR A 56 9.96 -3.91 -19.51
N THR A 57 8.70 -3.95 -19.90
CA THR A 57 8.24 -4.06 -21.28
C THR A 57 8.35 -2.74 -22.03
N MET A 58 8.49 -2.78 -23.35
CA MET A 58 8.55 -1.56 -24.19
C MET A 58 7.25 -0.75 -24.17
N ARG A 59 6.13 -1.37 -23.86
CA ARG A 59 4.81 -0.74 -23.76
C ARG A 59 4.24 -0.98 -22.37
N MET A 60 3.45 -0.02 -21.91
CA MET A 60 2.70 -0.16 -20.65
C MET A 60 1.78 -1.39 -20.74
N PRO A 61 1.83 -2.31 -19.76
CA PRO A 61 0.90 -3.43 -19.68
C PRO A 61 -0.55 -2.99 -19.65
N SER A 62 -1.45 -3.75 -20.26
CA SER A 62 -2.88 -3.41 -20.30
C SER A 62 -3.55 -3.36 -18.92
N ASN A 63 -3.02 -4.13 -17.97
CA ASN A 63 -3.49 -4.18 -16.58
C ASN A 63 -2.72 -3.27 -15.61
N GLN A 64 -1.88 -2.35 -16.11
CA GLN A 64 -1.03 -1.50 -15.27
C GLN A 64 -1.82 -0.71 -14.24
N VAL A 65 -2.87 -0.02 -14.67
CA VAL A 65 -3.71 0.80 -13.77
C VAL A 65 -4.40 -0.06 -12.71
N GLN A 66 -4.88 -1.23 -13.10
CA GLN A 66 -5.49 -2.16 -12.16
C GLN A 66 -4.47 -2.66 -11.13
N TRP A 67 -3.26 -3.01 -11.57
CA TRP A 67 -2.17 -3.45 -10.70
C TRP A 67 -1.77 -2.36 -9.69
N GLU A 68 -1.61 -1.11 -10.16
CA GLU A 68 -1.29 0.03 -9.30
C GLU A 68 -2.40 0.28 -8.27
N THR A 69 -3.66 0.26 -8.72
CA THR A 69 -4.82 0.43 -7.84
C THR A 69 -4.86 -0.66 -6.77
N GLN A 70 -4.67 -1.93 -7.15
CA GLN A 70 -4.61 -3.04 -6.21
C GLN A 70 -3.46 -2.86 -5.22
N GLY A 71 -2.27 -2.57 -5.71
CA GLY A 71 -1.07 -2.38 -4.87
C GLY A 71 -1.24 -1.23 -3.86
N LEU A 72 -1.77 -0.09 -4.29
CA LEU A 72 -2.05 1.05 -3.40
C LEU A 72 -3.12 0.73 -2.36
N ARG A 73 -4.13 -0.07 -2.71
CA ARG A 73 -5.18 -0.47 -1.76
C ARG A 73 -4.66 -1.44 -0.71
N MET A 74 -3.87 -2.43 -1.11
CA MET A 74 -3.44 -3.51 -0.22
C MET A 74 -2.19 -3.17 0.61
N CYS A 75 -1.34 -2.23 0.20
CA CYS A 75 -0.12 -1.91 0.93
C CYS A 75 -0.42 -1.35 2.32
N ASP A 76 0.49 -1.61 3.26
CA ASP A 76 0.43 -1.05 4.61
C ASP A 76 0.82 0.43 4.61
N VAL A 77 1.82 0.76 3.78
CA VAL A 77 2.36 2.11 3.62
C VAL A 77 2.48 2.45 2.14
N ALA A 78 1.97 3.60 1.74
CA ALA A 78 2.27 4.18 0.45
C ALA A 78 3.43 5.18 0.61
N LEU A 79 4.62 4.81 0.16
CA LEU A 79 5.79 5.67 0.17
C LEU A 79 5.86 6.43 -1.15
N PHE A 80 5.56 7.73 -1.09
CA PHE A 80 5.66 8.63 -2.21
C PHE A 80 7.04 9.28 -2.23
N TRP A 81 7.80 9.05 -3.30
CA TRP A 81 9.05 9.74 -3.57
C TRP A 81 8.95 10.49 -4.89
N ILE A 82 9.10 11.81 -4.83
CA ILE A 82 9.09 12.68 -6.01
C ILE A 82 10.50 13.25 -6.18
N PRO A 83 11.34 12.57 -6.99
CA PRO A 83 12.68 13.08 -7.32
C PRO A 83 12.59 14.31 -8.20
N ASN A 84 13.68 15.04 -8.34
CA ASN A 84 13.78 16.09 -9.34
C ASN A 84 13.52 15.53 -10.73
N GLN A 85 12.87 16.34 -11.54
CA GLN A 85 12.73 16.04 -12.96
C GLN A 85 14.11 15.94 -13.61
N ASP A 86 14.31 14.94 -14.46
CA ASP A 86 15.50 14.91 -15.32
C ASP A 86 15.46 16.12 -16.28
N PRO A 87 16.43 17.04 -16.20
CA PRO A 87 16.42 18.25 -17.02
C PRO A 87 16.52 17.96 -18.53
N LYS A 88 16.94 16.76 -18.92
CA LYS A 88 17.03 16.31 -20.31
C LYS A 88 15.73 15.65 -20.79
N ALA A 89 14.76 15.44 -19.92
CA ALA A 89 13.55 14.76 -20.29
C ALA A 89 12.53 15.72 -20.91
N GLU A 90 12.12 15.41 -22.12
CA GLU A 90 11.04 16.11 -22.79
C GLU A 90 9.69 15.60 -22.27
N LEU A 91 8.92 16.46 -21.65
CA LEU A 91 7.56 16.14 -21.15
C LEU A 91 6.50 16.25 -22.26
N GLY A 92 6.80 16.98 -23.35
CA GLY A 92 5.81 17.38 -24.31
C GLY A 92 4.70 18.20 -23.64
N THR A 93 3.46 17.78 -23.78
CA THR A 93 2.29 18.42 -23.13
C THR A 93 2.01 17.92 -21.72
N ARG A 94 2.80 16.97 -21.19
CA ARG A 94 2.56 16.33 -19.89
C ARG A 94 3.13 17.17 -18.74
N VAL A 95 2.42 17.17 -17.63
CA VAL A 95 2.90 17.78 -16.38
C VAL A 95 3.70 16.74 -15.59
N TYR A 96 4.87 17.13 -15.08
CA TYR A 96 5.70 16.24 -14.27
C TYR A 96 4.95 15.71 -13.04
N ALA A 97 5.03 14.41 -12.82
CA ALA A 97 4.42 13.70 -11.70
C ALA A 97 2.88 13.88 -11.58
N GLU A 98 2.18 14.13 -12.67
CA GLU A 98 0.73 14.40 -12.66
C GLU A 98 -0.06 13.24 -12.03
N THR A 99 0.10 12.02 -12.53
CA THR A 99 -0.56 10.82 -11.98
C THR A 99 -0.19 10.62 -10.50
N THR A 100 1.09 10.80 -10.16
CA THR A 100 1.56 10.68 -8.77
C THR A 100 0.86 11.67 -7.82
N LYS A 101 0.57 12.88 -8.30
CA LYS A 101 -0.16 13.89 -7.51
C LYS A 101 -1.62 13.48 -7.29
N MET A 102 -2.26 12.89 -8.31
CA MET A 102 -3.63 12.37 -8.21
C MET A 102 -3.68 11.18 -7.23
N GLU A 103 -2.77 10.22 -7.36
CA GLU A 103 -2.65 9.07 -6.44
C GLU A 103 -2.41 9.52 -5.00
N LEU A 104 -1.54 10.51 -4.78
CA LEU A 104 -1.29 11.06 -3.46
C LEU A 104 -2.57 11.65 -2.85
N ALA A 105 -3.31 12.47 -3.62
CA ALA A 105 -4.54 13.07 -3.15
C ALA A 105 -5.62 12.03 -2.82
N GLU A 106 -5.78 11.01 -3.66
CA GLU A 106 -6.71 9.92 -3.44
C GLU A 106 -6.36 9.13 -2.17
N ASN A 107 -5.09 8.74 -2.00
CA ASN A 107 -4.67 7.95 -0.85
C ASN A 107 -4.71 8.76 0.46
N ILE A 108 -4.48 10.09 0.41
CA ILE A 108 -4.75 10.99 1.54
C ILE A 108 -6.24 10.95 1.92
N ALA A 109 -7.13 11.10 0.94
CA ALA A 109 -8.57 11.10 1.18
C ALA A 109 -9.09 9.77 1.76
N ARG A 110 -8.45 8.66 1.39
CA ARG A 110 -8.74 7.31 1.94
C ARG A 110 -8.17 7.08 3.34
N GLY A 111 -7.40 8.01 3.90
CA GLY A 111 -6.75 7.86 5.21
C GLY A 111 -5.63 6.81 5.23
N LYS A 112 -5.01 6.53 4.08
CA LYS A 112 -3.89 5.60 3.96
C LYS A 112 -2.69 6.10 4.75
N LYS A 113 -1.89 5.18 5.35
CA LYS A 113 -0.58 5.57 5.88
C LYS A 113 0.32 5.98 4.72
N ILE A 114 0.74 7.23 4.74
CA ILE A 114 1.58 7.82 3.70
C ILE A 114 2.89 8.31 4.33
N ILE A 115 3.99 8.02 3.65
CA ILE A 115 5.28 8.66 3.84
C ILE A 115 5.58 9.44 2.57
N LEU A 116 5.83 10.74 2.69
CA LEU A 116 6.02 11.64 1.56
C LEU A 116 7.43 12.22 1.56
N GLY A 117 8.15 12.01 0.46
CA GLY A 117 9.41 12.67 0.17
C GLY A 117 9.38 13.43 -1.16
N ILE A 118 10.01 14.58 -1.17
CA ILE A 118 10.16 15.44 -2.36
C ILE A 118 11.61 15.93 -2.36
N ASP A 119 12.38 15.53 -3.37
CA ASP A 119 13.84 15.75 -3.44
C ASP A 119 14.22 17.23 -3.32
N THR A 120 13.58 18.09 -4.11
CA THR A 120 13.80 19.54 -4.03
C THR A 120 12.53 20.31 -4.38
N GLU A 121 12.63 21.64 -4.53
CA GLU A 121 11.48 22.45 -4.93
C GLU A 121 11.14 22.24 -6.41
N ILE A 122 10.25 21.29 -6.65
CA ILE A 122 9.63 21.08 -7.94
C ILE A 122 8.43 22.02 -8.07
N ASN A 123 8.24 22.61 -9.24
CA ASN A 123 7.06 23.43 -9.52
C ASN A 123 5.76 22.68 -9.18
N GLY A 124 4.86 23.33 -8.44
CA GLY A 124 3.57 22.76 -8.05
C GLY A 124 3.60 21.92 -6.76
N THR A 125 4.73 21.80 -6.06
CA THR A 125 4.81 21.05 -4.79
C THR A 125 4.20 21.80 -3.60
N ARG A 126 4.04 23.12 -3.68
CA ARG A 126 3.46 23.95 -2.61
C ARG A 126 2.07 23.43 -2.21
N HIS A 127 1.22 23.14 -3.20
CA HIS A 127 -0.12 22.62 -2.93
C HIS A 127 -0.09 21.22 -2.30
N MET A 128 0.79 20.34 -2.77
CA MET A 128 0.98 19.01 -2.21
C MET A 128 1.43 19.07 -0.75
N LYS A 129 2.42 19.92 -0.44
CA LYS A 129 2.90 20.14 0.94
C LYS A 129 1.78 20.68 1.83
N PHE A 130 0.95 21.59 1.31
CA PHE A 130 -0.20 22.13 2.03
C PHE A 130 -1.25 21.06 2.33
N LEU A 131 -1.64 20.28 1.32
CA LEU A 131 -2.60 19.17 1.52
C LEU A 131 -2.04 18.12 2.47
N ALA A 132 -0.80 17.70 2.29
CA ALA A 132 -0.13 16.74 3.17
C ALA A 132 -0.24 17.18 4.64
N LYS A 133 0.13 18.43 4.94
CA LYS A 133 0.03 19.00 6.29
C LYS A 133 -1.42 19.04 6.81
N ARG A 134 -2.37 19.47 5.97
CA ARG A 134 -3.80 19.58 6.32
C ARG A 134 -4.40 18.24 6.70
N TYR A 135 -3.97 17.16 6.04
CA TYR A 135 -4.47 15.81 6.27
C TYR A 135 -3.55 14.94 7.14
N GLY A 136 -2.71 15.56 7.95
CA GLY A 136 -2.00 14.89 9.04
C GLY A 136 -0.68 14.22 8.65
N ILE A 137 -0.17 14.41 7.43
CA ILE A 137 1.21 14.04 7.07
C ILE A 137 2.13 15.07 7.74
N LYS A 138 2.70 14.66 8.89
CA LYS A 138 3.44 15.57 9.77
C LYS A 138 4.76 16.04 9.17
N LYS A 139 5.37 15.23 8.30
CA LYS A 139 6.71 15.48 7.75
C LYS A 139 6.71 15.20 6.25
N VAL A 140 7.34 16.12 5.50
CA VAL A 140 7.70 15.91 4.10
C VAL A 140 9.21 15.86 4.05
N HIS A 141 9.74 14.70 3.68
CA HIS A 141 11.18 14.45 3.64
C HIS A 141 11.80 15.05 2.36
N THR A 142 13.08 15.39 2.44
CA THR A 142 13.88 15.88 1.31
C THR A 142 14.91 14.88 0.81
N SER A 143 14.97 13.70 1.45
CA SER A 143 15.83 12.58 1.06
C SER A 143 15.09 11.25 1.15
N MET A 144 15.55 10.25 0.41
CA MET A 144 15.03 8.88 0.49
C MET A 144 15.34 8.24 1.84
N GLU A 145 16.50 8.51 2.39
CA GLU A 145 16.94 8.07 3.71
C GLU A 145 15.97 8.56 4.78
N GLY A 146 15.59 9.83 4.75
CA GLY A 146 14.59 10.37 5.68
C GLY A 146 13.23 9.70 5.58
N CYS A 147 12.79 9.32 4.36
CA CYS A 147 11.57 8.50 4.20
C CYS A 147 11.72 7.12 4.83
N LEU A 148 12.88 6.48 4.64
CA LEU A 148 13.15 5.15 5.18
C LEU A 148 13.30 5.16 6.70
N GLU A 149 13.87 6.23 7.28
CA GLU A 149 13.92 6.42 8.74
C GLU A 149 12.50 6.48 9.34
N GLU A 150 11.59 7.26 8.72
CA GLU A 150 10.18 7.30 9.16
C GLU A 150 9.51 5.93 9.01
N LEU A 151 9.77 5.22 7.90
CA LEU A 151 9.24 3.88 7.67
C LEU A 151 9.74 2.91 8.75
N LYS A 152 11.04 2.91 9.04
CA LYS A 152 11.66 2.07 10.07
C LYS A 152 11.09 2.35 11.46
N GLU A 153 10.94 3.62 11.80
CA GLU A 153 10.33 4.03 13.07
C GLU A 153 8.87 3.57 13.17
N TRP A 154 8.11 3.69 12.09
CA TRP A 154 6.71 3.29 12.05
C TRP A 154 6.57 1.77 12.19
N ILE A 155 7.37 0.98 11.45
CA ILE A 155 7.41 -0.49 11.58
C ILE A 155 7.81 -0.90 13.00
N GLY A 156 8.83 -0.27 13.57
CA GLY A 156 9.31 -0.60 14.92
C GLY A 156 8.31 -0.29 16.04
N LYS A 157 7.34 0.55 15.79
CA LYS A 157 6.23 0.85 16.74
C LYS A 157 5.06 -0.10 16.63
N ALA A 158 5.03 -0.94 15.59
CA ALA A 158 3.96 -1.91 15.44
C ALA A 158 4.06 -2.97 16.54
N GLN A 159 2.98 -3.08 17.31
CA GLN A 159 2.83 -4.12 18.32
C GLN A 159 2.09 -5.29 17.70
N HIS A 160 2.57 -6.52 17.93
CA HIS A 160 1.82 -7.72 17.60
C HIS A 160 0.55 -7.76 18.46
N ARG A 161 -0.59 -7.89 17.80
CA ARG A 161 -1.91 -7.91 18.43
C ARG A 161 -2.64 -9.19 18.07
N GLU A 162 -3.68 -9.46 18.82
CA GLU A 162 -4.65 -10.51 18.50
C GLU A 162 -5.95 -9.86 18.04
N HIS A 163 -6.50 -10.35 16.94
CA HIS A 163 -7.75 -9.86 16.36
C HIS A 163 -8.73 -11.01 16.22
N HIS A 164 -10.01 -10.69 16.40
CA HIS A 164 -11.10 -11.60 16.10
C HIS A 164 -11.96 -10.98 14.99
N ILE A 165 -12.00 -11.63 13.83
CA ILE A 165 -12.78 -11.18 12.68
C ILE A 165 -13.93 -12.14 12.46
N ILE A 166 -15.14 -11.60 12.37
CA ILE A 166 -16.37 -12.37 12.21
C ILE A 166 -16.82 -12.25 10.77
N SER A 167 -16.98 -13.41 10.12
CA SER A 167 -17.55 -13.54 8.77
C SER A 167 -16.99 -12.48 7.83
N PRO A 168 -15.72 -12.58 7.41
CA PRO A 168 -15.04 -11.51 6.67
C PRO A 168 -15.72 -11.15 5.35
N GLY A 169 -16.50 -12.08 4.76
CA GLY A 169 -17.39 -11.80 3.65
C GLY A 169 -16.75 -11.75 2.27
N PHE A 170 -15.49 -12.15 2.14
CA PHE A 170 -14.84 -12.25 0.83
C PHE A 170 -15.59 -13.23 -0.08
N ASP A 171 -15.75 -12.82 -1.35
CA ASP A 171 -16.45 -13.57 -2.39
C ASP A 171 -17.94 -13.89 -2.10
N SER A 172 -18.53 -13.29 -1.07
CA SER A 172 -19.91 -13.49 -0.69
C SER A 172 -20.88 -12.72 -1.57
N ARG A 173 -21.57 -13.42 -2.46
CA ARG A 173 -22.65 -12.83 -3.28
C ARG A 173 -23.82 -12.36 -2.44
N GLN A 174 -24.08 -13.02 -1.29
CA GLN A 174 -25.14 -12.60 -0.37
C GLN A 174 -24.79 -11.23 0.24
N GLN A 175 -23.56 -11.06 0.73
CA GLN A 175 -23.13 -9.76 1.26
C GLN A 175 -23.14 -8.68 0.19
N LEU A 176 -22.74 -8.99 -1.06
CA LEU A 176 -22.84 -8.01 -2.14
C LEU A 176 -24.30 -7.59 -2.38
N ALA A 177 -25.26 -8.50 -2.30
CA ALA A 177 -26.67 -8.18 -2.45
C ALA A 177 -27.21 -7.31 -1.28
N ASP A 178 -26.69 -7.52 -0.08
CA ASP A 178 -27.06 -6.75 1.11
C ASP A 178 -26.39 -5.37 1.17
N HIS A 179 -25.38 -5.13 0.33
CA HIS A 179 -24.55 -3.92 0.29
C HIS A 179 -24.54 -3.26 -1.09
N PRO A 180 -25.64 -2.58 -1.50
CA PRO A 180 -25.81 -2.01 -2.84
C PRO A 180 -24.85 -0.86 -3.17
N GLU A 181 -24.08 -0.37 -2.19
CA GLU A 181 -22.99 0.58 -2.41
C GLU A 181 -21.83 0.01 -3.21
N PHE A 182 -21.70 -1.32 -3.32
CA PHE A 182 -20.68 -1.97 -4.12
C PHE A 182 -21.19 -2.32 -5.52
N VAL A 183 -20.44 -1.94 -6.53
CA VAL A 183 -20.82 -2.17 -7.95
C VAL A 183 -20.64 -3.63 -8.37
N ASP A 184 -19.72 -4.34 -7.73
CA ASP A 184 -19.42 -5.76 -8.00
C ASP A 184 -18.63 -6.41 -6.85
N LEU A 185 -18.41 -7.73 -6.95
CA LEU A 185 -17.65 -8.49 -5.96
C LEU A 185 -16.21 -8.00 -5.83
N LEU A 186 -15.57 -7.61 -6.92
CA LEU A 186 -14.19 -7.13 -6.88
C LEU A 186 -14.06 -5.84 -6.07
N ALA A 187 -14.96 -4.89 -6.28
CA ALA A 187 -15.00 -3.64 -5.51
C ALA A 187 -15.25 -3.88 -4.02
N MET A 188 -16.17 -4.79 -3.70
CA MET A 188 -16.45 -5.20 -2.33
C MET A 188 -15.20 -5.85 -1.69
N ASN A 189 -14.64 -6.87 -2.31
CA ASN A 189 -13.49 -7.60 -1.80
C ASN A 189 -12.26 -6.69 -1.59
N GLN A 190 -12.00 -5.78 -2.53
CA GLN A 190 -10.92 -4.79 -2.38
C GLN A 190 -11.16 -3.89 -1.17
N THR A 191 -12.40 -3.50 -0.91
CA THR A 191 -12.75 -2.70 0.27
C THR A 191 -12.58 -3.49 1.57
N LEU A 192 -12.99 -4.76 1.59
CA LEU A 192 -12.79 -5.66 2.73
C LEU A 192 -11.30 -5.84 3.04
N MET A 193 -10.49 -6.11 2.02
CA MET A 193 -9.03 -6.23 2.16
C MET A 193 -8.41 -4.93 2.71
N GLU A 194 -8.83 -3.78 2.20
CA GLU A 194 -8.34 -2.48 2.67
C GLU A 194 -8.70 -2.22 4.14
N ARG A 195 -9.93 -2.56 4.53
CA ARG A 195 -10.39 -2.46 5.93
C ARG A 195 -9.63 -3.43 6.85
N TRP A 196 -9.44 -4.68 6.41
CA TRP A 196 -8.64 -5.68 7.12
C TRP A 196 -7.21 -5.18 7.36
N ASN A 197 -6.48 -4.83 6.30
CA ASN A 197 -5.08 -4.39 6.39
C ASN A 197 -4.90 -3.05 7.13
N ARG A 198 -5.97 -2.29 7.35
CA ARG A 198 -5.94 -1.08 8.18
C ARG A 198 -5.89 -1.40 9.68
N ILE A 199 -6.50 -2.52 10.10
CA ILE A 199 -6.59 -2.91 11.51
C ILE A 199 -5.60 -4.00 11.88
N VAL A 200 -5.24 -4.87 10.94
CA VAL A 200 -4.34 -6.00 11.14
C VAL A 200 -2.98 -5.67 10.55
N ALA A 201 -1.95 -5.73 11.38
CA ALA A 201 -0.56 -5.58 10.94
C ALA A 201 0.05 -6.94 10.54
N PRO A 202 1.09 -6.97 9.68
CA PRO A 202 1.86 -8.19 9.46
C PRO A 202 2.42 -8.73 10.78
N GLY A 203 2.21 -10.02 11.03
CA GLY A 203 2.62 -10.68 12.28
C GLY A 203 1.62 -10.60 13.42
N ASP A 204 0.51 -9.89 13.26
CA ASP A 204 -0.64 -10.03 14.18
C ASP A 204 -1.25 -11.43 14.05
N LYS A 205 -1.82 -11.94 15.13
CA LYS A 205 -2.63 -13.16 15.10
C LYS A 205 -4.08 -12.80 14.81
N VAL A 206 -4.69 -13.52 13.88
CA VAL A 206 -6.08 -13.27 13.48
C VAL A 206 -6.88 -14.55 13.59
N TYR A 207 -7.87 -14.54 14.47
CA TYR A 207 -8.84 -15.60 14.61
C TYR A 207 -10.07 -15.25 13.77
N VAL A 208 -10.35 -16.06 12.75
CA VAL A 208 -11.50 -15.85 11.86
C VAL A 208 -12.60 -16.82 12.24
N HIS A 209 -13.75 -16.29 12.60
CA HIS A 209 -14.95 -17.05 12.85
C HIS A 209 -15.92 -16.90 11.68
N GLY A 210 -16.24 -17.99 11.01
CA GLY A 210 -17.05 -18.05 9.80
C GLY A 210 -16.25 -18.37 8.55
N GLU A 211 -16.92 -18.38 7.40
CA GLU A 211 -16.33 -18.79 6.13
C GLU A 211 -15.26 -17.79 5.64
N PHE A 212 -14.08 -18.33 5.35
CA PHE A 212 -12.99 -17.61 4.70
C PHE A 212 -12.13 -18.60 3.91
N ASP A 213 -12.66 -19.09 2.78
CA ASP A 213 -12.04 -20.17 2.01
C ASP A 213 -11.21 -19.70 0.82
N SER A 214 -11.25 -18.40 0.51
CA SER A 214 -10.51 -17.84 -0.63
C SER A 214 -9.01 -17.75 -0.35
N GLU A 215 -8.24 -18.65 -0.92
CA GLU A 215 -6.77 -18.62 -0.85
C GLU A 215 -6.19 -17.35 -1.51
N GLU A 216 -6.87 -16.80 -2.52
CA GLU A 216 -6.47 -15.56 -3.15
C GLU A 216 -6.46 -14.42 -2.13
N TRP A 217 -7.58 -14.21 -1.42
CA TRP A 217 -7.69 -13.11 -0.45
C TRP A 217 -6.85 -13.34 0.80
N LYS A 218 -6.71 -14.60 1.26
CA LYS A 218 -5.79 -14.94 2.36
C LYS A 218 -4.34 -14.51 2.06
N SER A 219 -3.91 -14.60 0.81
CA SER A 219 -2.56 -14.20 0.41
C SER A 219 -2.36 -12.67 0.36
N LEU A 220 -3.43 -11.90 0.34
CA LEU A 220 -3.43 -10.44 0.19
C LEU A 220 -3.66 -9.68 1.51
N VAL A 221 -4.30 -10.33 2.50
CA VAL A 221 -4.52 -9.73 3.82
C VAL A 221 -3.35 -9.99 4.77
N ASN A 222 -3.26 -9.17 5.81
CA ASN A 222 -2.20 -9.29 6.82
C ASN A 222 -2.59 -10.27 7.93
N GLY A 223 -1.58 -10.73 8.66
CA GLY A 223 -1.72 -11.52 9.89
C GLY A 223 -1.49 -13.02 9.71
N ASP A 224 -1.26 -13.68 10.83
CA ASP A 224 -1.25 -15.14 10.95
C ASP A 224 -2.69 -15.61 11.19
N ILE A 225 -3.34 -16.12 10.12
CA ILE A 225 -4.77 -16.36 10.09
C ILE A 225 -5.07 -17.79 10.57
N GLN A 226 -5.91 -17.89 11.58
CA GLN A 226 -6.45 -19.14 12.12
C GLN A 226 -7.98 -19.12 11.98
N ILE A 227 -8.52 -20.07 11.23
CA ILE A 227 -9.97 -20.26 11.13
C ILE A 227 -10.41 -21.07 12.36
N VAL A 228 -11.42 -20.59 13.06
CA VAL A 228 -11.89 -21.18 14.32
C VAL A 228 -13.41 -21.38 14.30
N ASP A 229 -13.86 -22.52 14.79
CA ASP A 229 -15.27 -22.81 14.97
C ASP A 229 -15.81 -22.12 16.24
N ASP A 230 -15.01 -22.17 17.30
CA ASP A 230 -15.29 -21.51 18.58
C ASP A 230 -14.27 -20.39 18.86
N VAL A 231 -14.75 -19.27 19.36
CA VAL A 231 -13.91 -18.13 19.70
C VAL A 231 -13.17 -18.42 21.00
N PRO A 232 -11.82 -18.40 21.03
CA PRO A 232 -11.06 -18.58 22.25
C PRO A 232 -11.46 -17.56 23.33
N GLU A 233 -11.51 -18.01 24.59
CA GLU A 233 -11.78 -17.14 25.72
C GLU A 233 -10.73 -16.02 25.85
N GLY A 234 -11.17 -14.81 26.14
CA GLY A 234 -10.29 -13.66 26.36
C GLY A 234 -9.93 -12.85 25.11
N LEU A 235 -10.40 -13.26 23.93
CA LEU A 235 -10.18 -12.46 22.71
C LEU A 235 -10.94 -11.12 22.74
N PRO A 236 -10.42 -10.12 22.03
CA PRO A 236 -11.13 -8.86 21.82
C PRO A 236 -12.52 -9.07 21.20
N ARG A 237 -13.41 -8.11 21.40
CA ARG A 237 -14.72 -8.12 20.74
C ARG A 237 -14.56 -8.30 19.23
N GLY A 238 -15.32 -9.22 18.66
CA GLY A 238 -15.26 -9.50 17.22
C GLY A 238 -15.54 -8.28 16.35
N ILE A 239 -14.76 -8.15 15.30
CA ILE A 239 -14.81 -7.06 14.32
C ILE A 239 -15.50 -7.59 13.06
N ARG A 240 -16.48 -6.83 12.56
CA ARG A 240 -17.04 -7.02 11.21
C ARG A 240 -16.40 -6.01 10.26
N LEU A 241 -16.12 -6.43 9.03
CA LEU A 241 -15.50 -5.57 8.03
C LEU A 241 -16.54 -4.70 7.29
N ILE A 242 -17.76 -5.19 7.18
CA ILE A 242 -18.96 -4.48 6.69
C ILE A 242 -20.18 -4.85 7.51
#